data_f244f09468672e5247ae80e0d163eee8
#
_entry.id   f244f09468672e5247ae80e0d163eee8
#
_cell.length_a   1.000
_cell.length_b   1.000
_cell.length_c   1.000
_cell.angle_alpha   90.00
_cell.angle_beta   90.00
_cell.angle_gamma   90.00
#
_symmetry.space_group_name_H-M   'P 1'
#
loop_
_entity.id
_entity.type
_entity.pdbx_description
1 polymer ?
#
loop_
_entity_poly.entity_id
_entity_poly.type
_entity_poly.pdbx_seq_one_letter_code
_entity_poly.pdbx_strand_id
1 'polypeptide(L)'
;MIKLVDVYKSFGPKKVLEGFSLEVEEGETMVLIGYSGTGKSVAIKHIVGLLEPDRGTVFVDNQEVPRLSRDDLYALRSHIGYVFQFAALFDSLTIGDNVAMGLRKEGRLSERDIMARVAEALELVDLPGVESKYPAELSGGMRKRVGIARAIARQPKYIMYDEPTTGLDPVTSAIIDQLMIRMRERLGVTSIVVTHDMRSAYTIGSRIAMLYEGKCRQVGTVDEIQHTHDPIVRQFIEGKPDLDMIDAGV
;
A
#
# COMPACT_ATOMS: atom_id res chain seq x y z
N MET A 1 -12.91 -3.67 7.45
CA MET A 1 -11.95 -3.66 8.58
C MET A 1 -10.84 -4.68 8.35
N ILE A 2 -9.57 -4.34 8.66
CA ILE A 2 -8.40 -5.22 8.54
C ILE A 2 -7.77 -5.37 9.91
N LYS A 3 -7.39 -6.61 10.30
CA LYS A 3 -6.68 -6.88 11.56
C LYS A 3 -5.51 -7.84 11.33
N LEU A 4 -4.35 -7.47 11.83
CA LEU A 4 -3.21 -8.37 12.03
C LEU A 4 -3.12 -8.63 13.53
N VAL A 5 -3.03 -9.90 13.93
CA VAL A 5 -3.04 -10.31 15.34
C VAL A 5 -1.84 -11.20 15.63
N ASP A 6 -0.90 -10.67 16.42
CA ASP A 6 0.31 -11.36 16.86
C ASP A 6 1.07 -12.06 15.72
N VAL A 7 1.25 -11.32 14.61
CA VAL A 7 1.89 -11.86 13.40
C VAL A 7 3.39 -11.98 13.58
N TYR A 8 3.90 -13.21 13.41
CA TYR A 8 5.33 -13.52 13.36
C TYR A 8 5.70 -13.94 11.95
N LYS A 9 6.85 -13.46 11.46
CA LYS A 9 7.40 -13.87 10.16
C LYS A 9 8.91 -13.80 10.16
N SER A 10 9.53 -14.92 9.72
CA SER A 10 10.97 -15.03 9.57
C SER A 10 11.33 -15.50 8.15
N PHE A 11 12.50 -15.12 7.69
CA PHE A 11 13.09 -15.60 6.42
C PHE A 11 14.48 -16.16 6.76
N GLY A 12 14.56 -17.49 6.86
CA GLY A 12 15.72 -18.15 7.41
C GLY A 12 16.00 -17.68 8.84
N PRO A 13 17.21 -17.24 9.19
CA PRO A 13 17.55 -16.77 10.53
C PRO A 13 17.00 -15.35 10.84
N LYS A 14 16.62 -14.58 9.81
CA LYS A 14 16.18 -13.20 9.97
C LYS A 14 14.71 -13.16 10.40
N LYS A 15 14.46 -12.74 11.63
CA LYS A 15 13.13 -12.40 12.12
C LYS A 15 12.74 -11.03 11.60
N VAL A 16 11.53 -10.91 11.05
CA VAL A 16 11.03 -9.67 10.42
C VAL A 16 9.81 -9.12 11.12
N LEU A 17 8.87 -9.99 11.52
CA LEU A 17 7.75 -9.63 12.38
C LEU A 17 7.81 -10.50 13.63
N GLU A 18 7.66 -9.90 14.81
CA GLU A 18 7.79 -10.56 16.12
C GLU A 18 6.59 -10.22 17.03
N GLY A 19 5.39 -10.63 16.61
CA GLY A 19 4.14 -10.32 17.31
C GLY A 19 3.54 -8.98 16.87
N PHE A 20 3.65 -8.68 15.58
CA PHE A 20 3.07 -7.47 15.00
C PHE A 20 1.55 -7.53 15.01
N SER A 21 0.92 -6.54 15.67
CA SER A 21 -0.53 -6.38 15.69
C SER A 21 -0.91 -4.98 15.20
N LEU A 22 -1.92 -4.89 14.34
CA LEU A 22 -2.44 -3.64 13.79
C LEU A 22 -3.90 -3.81 13.43
N GLU A 23 -4.71 -2.81 13.75
CA GLU A 23 -6.12 -2.74 13.36
C GLU A 23 -6.36 -1.48 12.52
N VAL A 24 -7.03 -1.68 11.37
CA VAL A 24 -7.36 -0.62 10.41
C VAL A 24 -8.87 -0.58 10.25
N GLU A 25 -9.44 0.56 10.60
CA GLU A 25 -10.88 0.79 10.52
C GLU A 25 -11.35 1.06 9.09
N GLU A 26 -12.65 0.93 8.86
CA GLU A 26 -13.23 1.19 7.55
C GLU A 26 -13.21 2.68 7.21
N GLY A 27 -12.78 3.02 5.99
CA GLY A 27 -12.72 4.41 5.51
C GLY A 27 -11.48 5.20 5.96
N GLU A 28 -10.60 4.62 6.82
CA GLU A 28 -9.38 5.32 7.21
C GLU A 28 -8.20 5.07 6.24
N THR A 29 -7.26 5.99 6.29
CA THR A 29 -5.90 5.78 5.75
C THR A 29 -4.96 5.54 6.91
N MET A 30 -4.56 4.29 7.13
CA MET A 30 -3.52 3.91 8.07
C MET A 30 -2.15 4.03 7.39
N VAL A 31 -1.26 4.84 7.94
CA VAL A 31 0.12 4.94 7.44
C VAL A 31 1.04 4.10 8.31
N LEU A 32 1.76 3.16 7.70
CA LEU A 32 2.74 2.32 8.38
C LEU A 32 4.15 2.87 8.10
N ILE A 33 4.75 3.47 9.11
CA ILE A 33 6.11 4.04 9.06
C ILE A 33 7.14 3.11 9.73
N GLY A 34 8.41 3.39 9.54
CA GLY A 34 9.54 2.69 10.17
C GLY A 34 10.76 2.67 9.28
N TYR A 35 11.89 2.28 9.82
CA TYR A 35 13.18 2.24 9.11
C TYR A 35 13.12 1.33 7.88
N SER A 36 14.05 1.52 6.92
CA SER A 36 14.15 0.65 5.76
C SER A 36 14.45 -0.79 6.18
N GLY A 37 13.80 -1.75 5.54
CA GLY A 37 14.03 -3.18 5.81
C GLY A 37 13.42 -3.73 7.11
N THR A 38 12.61 -2.96 7.86
CA THR A 38 11.95 -3.41 9.10
C THR A 38 10.77 -4.35 8.89
N GLY A 39 10.30 -4.55 7.65
CA GLY A 39 9.21 -5.49 7.36
C GLY A 39 7.86 -4.85 7.04
N LYS A 40 7.78 -3.54 6.80
CA LYS A 40 6.53 -2.85 6.44
C LYS A 40 5.81 -3.48 5.25
N SER A 41 6.53 -3.68 4.13
CA SER A 41 5.98 -4.37 2.95
C SER A 41 5.65 -5.84 3.24
N VAL A 42 6.36 -6.49 4.17
CA VAL A 42 6.05 -7.85 4.61
C VAL A 42 4.70 -7.86 5.32
N ALA A 43 4.43 -6.90 6.21
CA ALA A 43 3.16 -6.81 6.92
C ALA A 43 1.97 -6.71 5.95
N ILE A 44 2.01 -5.80 4.96
CA ILE A 44 0.90 -5.65 4.00
C ILE A 44 0.76 -6.83 3.03
N LYS A 45 1.84 -7.58 2.74
CA LYS A 45 1.77 -8.79 1.92
C LYS A 45 1.00 -9.93 2.59
N HIS A 46 0.94 -9.98 3.92
CA HIS A 46 0.10 -10.93 4.64
C HIS A 46 -1.40 -10.63 4.45
N ILE A 47 -1.78 -9.35 4.38
CA ILE A 47 -3.17 -8.92 4.19
C ILE A 47 -3.75 -9.43 2.87
N VAL A 48 -2.93 -9.43 1.82
CA VAL A 48 -3.33 -9.92 0.49
C VAL A 48 -3.02 -11.42 0.30
N GLY A 49 -2.57 -12.11 1.34
CA GLY A 49 -2.23 -13.53 1.30
C GLY A 49 -1.08 -13.87 0.35
N LEU A 50 -0.18 -12.92 0.05
CA LEU A 50 1.06 -13.18 -0.69
C LEU A 50 2.13 -13.83 0.20
N LEU A 51 1.98 -13.69 1.51
CA LEU A 51 2.79 -14.34 2.54
C LEU A 51 1.86 -14.93 3.59
N GLU A 52 2.22 -16.10 4.11
CA GLU A 52 1.60 -16.71 5.26
C GLU A 52 2.40 -16.40 6.52
N PRO A 53 1.76 -16.04 7.64
CA PRO A 53 2.45 -15.84 8.91
C PRO A 53 2.99 -17.18 9.44
N ASP A 54 4.15 -17.16 10.12
CA ASP A 54 4.68 -18.33 10.80
C ASP A 54 3.87 -18.61 12.08
N ARG A 55 3.33 -17.56 12.73
CA ARG A 55 2.40 -17.60 13.87
C ARG A 55 1.53 -16.34 13.83
N GLY A 56 0.40 -16.40 14.54
CA GLY A 56 -0.59 -15.33 14.53
C GLY A 56 -1.52 -15.45 13.33
N THR A 57 -2.32 -14.43 13.08
CA THR A 57 -3.29 -14.48 12.00
C THR A 57 -3.63 -13.10 11.44
N VAL A 58 -4.28 -13.06 10.27
CA VAL A 58 -4.72 -11.84 9.59
C VAL A 58 -6.16 -11.99 9.19
N PHE A 59 -6.96 -10.97 9.47
CA PHE A 59 -8.37 -10.90 9.08
C PHE A 59 -8.62 -9.73 8.13
N VAL A 60 -9.42 -9.96 7.12
CA VAL A 60 -10.01 -8.94 6.25
C VAL A 60 -11.51 -9.20 6.20
N ASP A 61 -12.33 -8.22 6.59
CA ASP A 61 -13.79 -8.37 6.70
C ASP A 61 -14.22 -9.63 7.46
N ASN A 62 -13.57 -9.91 8.61
CA ASN A 62 -13.77 -11.09 9.44
C ASN A 62 -13.40 -12.44 8.79
N GLN A 63 -12.81 -12.42 7.59
CA GLN A 63 -12.28 -13.62 6.95
C GLN A 63 -10.83 -13.83 7.37
N GLU A 64 -10.49 -14.99 7.91
CA GLU A 64 -9.14 -15.34 8.31
C GLU A 64 -8.30 -15.72 7.08
N VAL A 65 -7.47 -14.78 6.61
CA VAL A 65 -6.74 -14.89 5.33
C VAL A 65 -5.92 -16.17 5.19
N PRO A 66 -5.15 -16.63 6.22
CA PRO A 66 -4.37 -17.87 6.10
C PRO A 66 -5.18 -19.14 5.94
N ARG A 67 -6.50 -19.10 6.27
CA ARG A 67 -7.39 -20.26 6.18
C ARG A 67 -8.28 -20.26 4.95
N LEU A 68 -8.21 -19.22 4.12
CA LEU A 68 -9.02 -19.14 2.91
C LEU A 68 -8.60 -20.21 1.89
N SER A 69 -9.61 -20.80 1.24
CA SER A 69 -9.37 -21.58 0.04
C SER A 69 -8.75 -20.72 -1.06
N ARG A 70 -8.20 -21.35 -2.09
CA ARG A 70 -7.62 -20.64 -3.23
C ARG A 70 -8.66 -19.73 -3.92
N ASP A 71 -9.89 -20.20 -4.03
CA ASP A 71 -10.98 -19.46 -4.69
C ASP A 71 -11.46 -18.30 -3.82
N ASP A 72 -11.59 -18.50 -2.50
CA ASP A 72 -11.95 -17.44 -1.56
C ASP A 72 -10.85 -16.37 -1.47
N LEU A 73 -9.58 -16.78 -1.48
CA LEU A 73 -8.45 -15.85 -1.52
C LEU A 73 -8.43 -15.04 -2.83
N TYR A 74 -8.81 -15.67 -3.95
CA TYR A 74 -8.96 -14.95 -5.21
C TYR A 74 -10.12 -13.94 -5.15
N ALA A 75 -11.25 -14.33 -4.57
CA ALA A 75 -12.40 -13.44 -4.34
C ALA A 75 -12.00 -12.27 -3.42
N LEU A 76 -11.30 -12.54 -2.30
CA LEU A 76 -10.80 -11.49 -1.43
C LEU A 76 -9.90 -10.49 -2.17
N ARG A 77 -8.93 -10.99 -2.95
CA ARG A 77 -8.01 -10.15 -3.75
C ARG A 77 -8.72 -9.29 -4.79
N SER A 78 -9.95 -9.67 -5.20
CA SER A 78 -10.73 -8.84 -6.11
C SER A 78 -11.19 -7.52 -5.47
N HIS A 79 -11.29 -7.48 -4.15
CA HIS A 79 -11.66 -6.31 -3.37
C HIS A 79 -10.45 -5.52 -2.85
N ILE A 80 -9.23 -5.93 -3.16
CA ILE A 80 -8.00 -5.27 -2.71
C ILE A 80 -7.19 -4.79 -3.92
N GLY A 81 -6.98 -3.49 -4.03
CA GLY A 81 -5.99 -2.89 -4.93
C GLY A 81 -4.60 -2.92 -4.30
N TYR A 82 -3.58 -3.25 -5.06
CA TYR A 82 -2.19 -3.20 -4.61
C TYR A 82 -1.36 -2.31 -5.53
N VAL A 83 -0.80 -1.25 -4.98
CA VAL A 83 0.09 -0.31 -5.68
C VAL A 83 1.52 -0.61 -5.25
N PHE A 84 2.31 -1.11 -6.18
CA PHE A 84 3.70 -1.52 -5.95
C PHE A 84 4.68 -0.33 -6.02
N GLN A 85 5.78 -0.42 -5.30
CA GLN A 85 6.83 0.59 -5.24
C GLN A 85 7.33 1.05 -6.63
N PHE A 86 7.45 0.17 -7.61
CA PHE A 86 7.90 0.47 -8.97
C PHE A 86 6.77 0.37 -10.01
N ALA A 87 5.51 0.60 -9.59
CA ALA A 87 4.31 0.46 -10.41
C ALA A 87 4.07 -0.96 -10.97
N ALA A 88 5.12 -1.75 -11.20
CA ALA A 88 5.07 -3.12 -11.72
C ALA A 88 4.18 -3.25 -12.97
N LEU A 89 4.36 -2.36 -13.94
CA LEU A 89 3.70 -2.42 -15.23
C LEU A 89 4.40 -3.45 -16.12
N PHE A 90 3.65 -4.10 -16.98
CA PHE A 90 4.18 -4.97 -18.01
C PHE A 90 4.60 -4.12 -19.21
N ASP A 91 5.89 -4.07 -19.49
CA ASP A 91 6.48 -3.23 -20.54
C ASP A 91 6.00 -3.62 -21.96
N SER A 92 5.63 -4.89 -22.15
CA SER A 92 5.11 -5.42 -23.42
C SER A 92 3.63 -5.12 -23.66
N LEU A 93 2.91 -4.56 -22.70
CA LEU A 93 1.50 -4.23 -22.78
C LEU A 93 1.31 -2.73 -22.85
N THR A 94 0.25 -2.31 -23.54
CA THR A 94 -0.17 -0.91 -23.52
C THR A 94 -0.61 -0.50 -22.11
N ILE A 95 -0.74 0.80 -21.86
CA ILE A 95 -1.28 1.32 -20.60
C ILE A 95 -2.71 0.82 -20.39
N GLY A 96 -3.53 0.88 -21.42
CA GLY A 96 -4.90 0.35 -21.37
C GLY A 96 -4.94 -1.13 -20.98
N ASP A 97 -4.08 -1.97 -21.59
CA ASP A 97 -4.00 -3.39 -21.28
C ASP A 97 -3.49 -3.66 -19.86
N ASN A 98 -2.52 -2.88 -19.39
CA ASN A 98 -2.03 -2.95 -18.00
C ASN A 98 -3.17 -2.69 -17.00
N VAL A 99 -3.99 -1.68 -17.23
CA VAL A 99 -5.12 -1.34 -16.36
C VAL A 99 -6.26 -2.35 -16.51
N ALA A 100 -6.55 -2.83 -17.73
CA ALA A 100 -7.60 -3.78 -18.02
C ALA A 100 -7.36 -5.20 -17.50
N MET A 101 -6.11 -5.57 -17.20
CA MET A 101 -5.71 -6.95 -16.91
C MET A 101 -6.56 -7.62 -15.83
N GLY A 102 -6.80 -6.94 -14.72
CA GLY A 102 -7.60 -7.47 -13.62
C GLY A 102 -9.06 -7.67 -14.02
N LEU A 103 -9.62 -6.73 -14.76
CA LEU A 103 -11.01 -6.77 -15.25
C LEU A 103 -11.22 -7.91 -16.25
N ARG A 104 -10.29 -8.09 -17.20
CA ARG A 104 -10.37 -9.20 -18.18
C ARG A 104 -10.27 -10.55 -17.49
N LYS A 105 -9.42 -10.68 -16.47
CA LYS A 105 -9.27 -11.94 -15.72
C LYS A 105 -10.53 -12.31 -14.95
N GLU A 106 -11.34 -11.36 -14.53
CA GLU A 106 -12.64 -11.64 -13.87
C GLU A 106 -13.68 -12.20 -14.85
N GLY A 107 -13.59 -11.84 -16.13
CA GLY A 107 -14.48 -12.36 -17.18
C GLY A 107 -15.94 -11.96 -17.03
N ARG A 108 -16.25 -10.89 -16.29
CA ARG A 108 -17.63 -10.46 -15.98
C ARG A 108 -18.13 -9.33 -16.88
N LEU A 109 -17.23 -8.60 -17.51
CA LEU A 109 -17.53 -7.42 -18.31
C LEU A 109 -17.25 -7.67 -19.80
N SER A 110 -17.98 -6.99 -20.67
CA SER A 110 -17.64 -6.92 -22.09
C SER A 110 -16.36 -6.11 -22.31
N GLU A 111 -15.64 -6.32 -23.40
CA GLU A 111 -14.43 -5.53 -23.71
C GLU A 111 -14.73 -4.03 -23.80
N ARG A 112 -15.90 -3.65 -24.32
CA ARG A 112 -16.36 -2.26 -24.34
C ARG A 112 -16.47 -1.68 -22.93
N ASP A 113 -17.06 -2.42 -21.99
CA ASP A 113 -17.24 -1.96 -20.61
C ASP A 113 -15.91 -1.93 -19.86
N ILE A 114 -15.02 -2.89 -20.16
CA ILE A 114 -13.64 -2.90 -19.63
C ILE A 114 -12.91 -1.62 -20.06
N MET A 115 -12.95 -1.27 -21.36
CA MET A 115 -12.25 -0.08 -21.85
C MET A 115 -12.88 1.21 -21.32
N ALA A 116 -14.18 1.26 -21.12
CA ALA A 116 -14.84 2.39 -20.44
C ALA A 116 -14.33 2.54 -19.00
N ARG A 117 -14.20 1.43 -18.26
CA ARG A 117 -13.67 1.40 -16.91
C ARG A 117 -12.19 1.78 -16.85
N VAL A 118 -11.40 1.39 -17.84
CA VAL A 118 -10.00 1.79 -18.01
C VAL A 118 -9.88 3.30 -18.18
N ALA A 119 -10.69 3.88 -19.09
CA ALA A 119 -10.71 5.32 -19.33
C ALA A 119 -11.08 6.10 -18.05
N GLU A 120 -12.14 5.67 -17.35
CA GLU A 120 -12.54 6.25 -16.05
C GLU A 120 -11.40 6.20 -15.02
N ALA A 121 -10.73 5.06 -14.88
CA ALA A 121 -9.62 4.91 -13.93
C ALA A 121 -8.41 5.80 -14.29
N LEU A 122 -8.11 5.95 -15.56
CA LEU A 122 -7.04 6.83 -16.05
C LEU A 122 -7.40 8.32 -15.85
N GLU A 123 -8.65 8.69 -16.05
CA GLU A 123 -9.14 10.05 -15.78
C GLU A 123 -9.02 10.40 -14.28
N LEU A 124 -9.37 9.45 -13.38
CA LEU A 124 -9.24 9.65 -11.93
C LEU A 124 -7.81 9.93 -11.46
N VAL A 125 -6.81 9.50 -12.24
CA VAL A 125 -5.39 9.76 -11.94
C VAL A 125 -4.78 10.84 -12.84
N ASP A 126 -5.60 11.66 -13.48
CA ASP A 126 -5.21 12.77 -14.36
C ASP A 126 -4.32 12.32 -15.54
N LEU A 127 -4.66 11.19 -16.17
CA LEU A 127 -3.97 10.61 -17.34
C LEU A 127 -4.96 10.17 -18.43
N PRO A 128 -5.90 11.03 -18.88
CA PRO A 128 -6.79 10.65 -19.99
C PRO A 128 -6.01 10.53 -21.31
N GLY A 129 -6.43 9.59 -22.17
CA GLY A 129 -5.92 9.47 -23.55
C GLY A 129 -4.53 8.83 -23.67
N VAL A 130 -4.05 8.13 -22.63
CA VAL A 130 -2.76 7.42 -22.68
C VAL A 130 -2.91 5.90 -22.91
N GLU A 131 -4.11 5.41 -23.16
CA GLU A 131 -4.45 3.99 -23.22
C GLU A 131 -3.59 3.22 -24.23
N SER A 132 -3.28 3.83 -25.39
CA SER A 132 -2.49 3.21 -26.46
C SER A 132 -0.98 3.30 -26.28
N LYS A 133 -0.51 4.08 -25.29
CA LYS A 133 0.93 4.23 -25.00
C LYS A 133 1.48 3.00 -24.30
N TYR A 134 2.80 2.87 -24.34
CA TYR A 134 3.56 1.87 -23.58
C TYR A 134 4.23 2.49 -22.35
N PRO A 135 4.56 1.70 -21.31
CA PRO A 135 5.22 2.20 -20.10
C PRO A 135 6.51 2.99 -20.37
N ALA A 136 7.27 2.62 -21.40
CA ALA A 136 8.51 3.30 -21.78
C ALA A 136 8.31 4.75 -22.26
N GLU A 137 7.09 5.11 -22.71
CA GLU A 137 6.74 6.45 -23.17
C GLU A 137 6.31 7.38 -22.02
N LEU A 138 6.24 6.87 -20.79
CA LEU A 138 5.75 7.60 -19.63
C LEU A 138 6.88 7.98 -18.68
N SER A 139 6.76 9.15 -18.03
CA SER A 139 7.62 9.52 -16.91
C SER A 139 7.44 8.59 -15.69
N GLY A 140 8.39 8.62 -14.74
CA GLY A 140 8.29 7.83 -13.50
C GLY A 140 7.00 8.10 -12.72
N GLY A 141 6.63 9.38 -12.57
CA GLY A 141 5.40 9.78 -11.90
C GLY A 141 4.13 9.33 -12.66
N MET A 142 4.14 9.40 -14.00
CA MET A 142 3.03 8.88 -14.81
C MET A 142 2.89 7.37 -14.65
N ARG A 143 3.98 6.60 -14.66
CA ARG A 143 3.92 5.15 -14.41
C ARG A 143 3.33 4.80 -13.05
N LYS A 144 3.68 5.56 -11.99
CA LYS A 144 3.09 5.41 -10.66
C LYS A 144 1.59 5.65 -10.68
N ARG A 145 1.13 6.71 -11.36
CA ARG A 145 -0.29 7.02 -11.51
C ARG A 145 -1.05 5.92 -12.27
N VAL A 146 -0.46 5.35 -13.30
CA VAL A 146 -1.02 4.17 -13.99
C VAL A 146 -1.12 2.96 -13.04
N GLY A 147 -0.12 2.75 -12.17
CA GLY A 147 -0.18 1.72 -11.13
C GLY A 147 -1.37 1.90 -10.18
N ILE A 148 -1.69 3.16 -9.82
CA ILE A 148 -2.90 3.49 -9.05
C ILE A 148 -4.15 3.23 -9.88
N ALA A 149 -4.21 3.70 -11.15
CA ALA A 149 -5.34 3.45 -12.05
C ALA A 149 -5.65 1.94 -12.16
N ARG A 150 -4.62 1.10 -12.35
CA ARG A 150 -4.76 -0.35 -12.38
C ARG A 150 -5.34 -0.91 -11.07
N ALA A 151 -4.91 -0.38 -9.93
CA ALA A 151 -5.41 -0.82 -8.63
C ALA A 151 -6.89 -0.46 -8.42
N ILE A 152 -7.34 0.73 -8.87
CA ILE A 152 -8.70 1.22 -8.66
C ILE A 152 -9.70 0.81 -9.75
N ALA A 153 -9.25 0.36 -10.93
CA ALA A 153 -10.12 0.00 -12.05
C ALA A 153 -11.19 -1.06 -11.67
N ARG A 154 -10.87 -1.92 -10.69
CA ARG A 154 -11.78 -2.95 -10.16
C ARG A 154 -12.70 -2.43 -9.05
N GLN A 155 -12.65 -1.14 -8.70
CA GLN A 155 -13.39 -0.52 -7.60
C GLN A 155 -13.19 -1.28 -6.26
N PRO A 156 -11.95 -1.39 -5.79
CA PRO A 156 -11.64 -2.13 -4.58
C PRO A 156 -12.22 -1.46 -3.35
N LYS A 157 -12.49 -2.25 -2.29
CA LYS A 157 -12.83 -1.74 -0.95
C LYS A 157 -11.57 -1.30 -0.20
N TYR A 158 -10.43 -1.94 -0.47
CA TYR A 158 -9.15 -1.72 0.18
C TYR A 158 -8.06 -1.38 -0.82
N ILE A 159 -7.13 -0.48 -0.46
CA ILE A 159 -5.95 -0.22 -1.28
C ILE A 159 -4.70 -0.30 -0.40
N MET A 160 -3.74 -1.14 -0.82
CA MET A 160 -2.40 -1.24 -0.23
C MET A 160 -1.43 -0.45 -1.09
N TYR A 161 -0.79 0.57 -0.53
CA TYR A 161 0.26 1.34 -1.19
C TYR A 161 1.62 0.97 -0.58
N ASP A 162 2.50 0.40 -1.39
CA ASP A 162 3.85 0.02 -0.99
C ASP A 162 4.85 1.04 -1.50
N GLU A 163 5.26 1.99 -0.66
CA GLU A 163 6.21 3.07 -0.97
C GLU A 163 5.82 3.86 -2.25
N PRO A 164 4.62 4.45 -2.33
CA PRO A 164 4.08 5.01 -3.57
C PRO A 164 4.86 6.22 -4.09
N THR A 165 5.52 7.00 -3.22
CA THR A 165 6.25 8.23 -3.56
C THR A 165 7.75 8.02 -3.71
N THR A 166 8.28 6.85 -3.38
CA THR A 166 9.72 6.55 -3.45
C THR A 166 10.28 6.75 -4.86
N GLY A 167 11.39 7.50 -4.93
CA GLY A 167 12.08 7.80 -6.19
C GLY A 167 11.45 8.92 -7.02
N LEU A 168 10.49 9.67 -6.45
CA LEU A 168 9.89 10.84 -7.06
C LEU A 168 10.45 12.13 -6.45
N ASP A 169 10.40 13.20 -7.22
CA ASP A 169 10.67 14.55 -6.71
C ASP A 169 9.52 15.02 -5.79
N PRO A 170 9.74 16.04 -4.93
CA PRO A 170 8.75 16.49 -3.96
C PRO A 170 7.42 16.95 -4.59
N VAL A 171 7.44 17.53 -5.77
CA VAL A 171 6.22 18.01 -6.45
C VAL A 171 5.41 16.83 -6.95
N THR A 172 6.05 15.87 -7.61
CA THR A 172 5.41 14.65 -8.09
C THR A 172 4.90 13.81 -6.92
N SER A 173 5.63 13.73 -5.80
CA SER A 173 5.18 13.07 -4.57
C SER A 173 3.90 13.69 -4.03
N ALA A 174 3.82 15.03 -3.97
CA ALA A 174 2.62 15.72 -3.53
C ALA A 174 1.41 15.43 -4.45
N ILE A 175 1.62 15.26 -5.76
CA ILE A 175 0.55 14.85 -6.68
C ILE A 175 0.03 13.45 -6.32
N ILE A 176 0.93 12.50 -6.04
CA ILE A 176 0.53 11.15 -5.61
C ILE A 176 -0.23 11.19 -4.27
N ASP A 177 0.22 12.00 -3.31
CA ASP A 177 -0.47 12.18 -2.02
C ASP A 177 -1.91 12.70 -2.25
N GLN A 178 -2.09 13.72 -3.09
CA GLN A 178 -3.40 14.25 -3.44
C GLN A 178 -4.28 13.20 -4.15
N LEU A 179 -3.71 12.34 -4.99
CA LEU A 179 -4.45 11.24 -5.60
C LEU A 179 -4.93 10.23 -4.54
N MET A 180 -4.09 9.86 -3.55
CA MET A 180 -4.50 8.96 -2.47
C MET A 180 -5.64 9.55 -1.63
N ILE A 181 -5.58 10.84 -1.30
CA ILE A 181 -6.66 11.56 -0.62
C ILE A 181 -7.94 11.53 -1.46
N ARG A 182 -7.85 11.87 -2.74
CA ARG A 182 -8.98 11.84 -3.70
C ARG A 182 -9.62 10.45 -3.79
N MET A 183 -8.81 9.37 -3.79
CA MET A 183 -9.34 8.00 -3.82
C MET A 183 -10.13 7.69 -2.55
N ARG A 184 -9.63 8.08 -1.37
CA ARG A 184 -10.37 7.93 -0.13
C ARG A 184 -11.70 8.70 -0.17
N GLU A 185 -11.69 9.96 -0.56
CA GLU A 185 -12.87 10.83 -0.56
C GLU A 185 -13.94 10.44 -1.59
N ARG A 186 -13.51 10.08 -2.82
CA ARG A 186 -14.43 9.76 -3.91
C ARG A 186 -14.92 8.32 -3.89
N LEU A 187 -14.07 7.38 -3.51
CA LEU A 187 -14.37 5.95 -3.56
C LEU A 187 -14.68 5.35 -2.18
N GLY A 188 -14.47 6.11 -1.09
CA GLY A 188 -14.68 5.61 0.28
C GLY A 188 -13.76 4.45 0.66
N VAL A 189 -12.61 4.32 -0.01
CA VAL A 189 -11.69 3.19 0.21
C VAL A 189 -10.98 3.27 1.55
N THR A 190 -10.74 2.11 2.15
CA THR A 190 -9.83 1.97 3.28
C THR A 190 -8.43 1.72 2.75
N SER A 191 -7.42 2.43 3.27
CA SER A 191 -6.07 2.33 2.73
C SER A 191 -5.03 2.02 3.81
N ILE A 192 -4.01 1.23 3.44
CA ILE A 192 -2.77 1.12 4.20
C ILE A 192 -1.64 1.62 3.30
N VAL A 193 -0.89 2.60 3.78
CA VAL A 193 0.22 3.19 3.04
C VAL A 193 1.51 2.93 3.80
N VAL A 194 2.40 2.18 3.19
CA VAL A 194 3.77 2.00 3.67
C VAL A 194 4.61 3.13 3.13
N THR A 195 5.27 3.89 3.99
CA THR A 195 6.22 4.93 3.59
C THR A 195 7.25 5.21 4.69
N HIS A 196 8.37 5.78 4.28
CA HIS A 196 9.36 6.40 5.17
C HIS A 196 9.35 7.94 5.05
N ASP A 197 8.53 8.50 4.16
CA ASP A 197 8.37 9.94 3.99
C ASP A 197 7.34 10.48 4.99
N MET A 198 7.84 11.17 6.02
CA MET A 198 6.99 11.74 7.07
C MET A 198 6.09 12.86 6.57
N ARG A 199 6.50 13.61 5.54
CA ARG A 199 5.67 14.65 4.94
C ARG A 199 4.42 14.05 4.30
N SER A 200 4.59 13.01 3.48
CA SER A 200 3.47 12.25 2.93
C SER A 200 2.63 11.64 4.04
N ALA A 201 3.26 11.00 5.05
CA ALA A 201 2.56 10.36 6.16
C ALA A 201 1.60 11.33 6.88
N TYR A 202 2.06 12.54 7.18
CA TYR A 202 1.25 13.57 7.84
C TYR A 202 0.13 14.14 6.93
N THR A 203 0.38 14.18 5.62
CA THR A 203 -0.57 14.72 4.65
C THR A 203 -1.76 13.78 4.41
N ILE A 204 -1.51 12.48 4.30
CA ILE A 204 -2.50 11.50 3.86
C ILE A 204 -3.14 10.71 5.01
N GLY A 205 -2.42 10.57 6.14
CA GLY A 205 -2.80 9.69 7.22
C GLY A 205 -4.03 10.14 8.00
N SER A 206 -4.93 9.21 8.30
CA SER A 206 -5.89 9.34 9.39
C SER A 206 -5.23 8.97 10.71
N ARG A 207 -4.50 7.85 10.71
CA ARG A 207 -3.67 7.36 11.81
C ARG A 207 -2.33 6.88 11.26
N ILE A 208 -1.33 6.90 12.12
CA ILE A 208 0.03 6.44 11.81
C ILE A 208 0.42 5.36 12.80
N ALA A 209 0.97 4.26 12.31
CA ALA A 209 1.56 3.18 13.11
C ALA A 209 3.05 3.07 12.79
N MET A 210 3.90 2.95 13.81
CA MET A 210 5.33 2.70 13.61
C MET A 210 5.66 1.22 13.82
N LEU A 211 6.24 0.60 12.78
CA LEU A 211 6.85 -0.71 12.88
C LEU A 211 8.32 -0.55 13.32
N TYR A 212 8.63 -1.11 14.48
CA TYR A 212 9.99 -1.13 15.03
C TYR A 212 10.28 -2.50 15.64
N GLU A 213 11.42 -3.09 15.34
CA GLU A 213 11.84 -4.43 15.82
C GLU A 213 10.76 -5.49 15.70
N GLY A 214 10.09 -5.53 14.55
CA GLY A 214 9.05 -6.52 14.23
C GLY A 214 7.72 -6.33 14.96
N LYS A 215 7.54 -5.25 15.73
CA LYS A 215 6.34 -4.94 16.52
C LYS A 215 5.73 -3.59 16.14
N CYS A 216 4.46 -3.41 16.45
CA CYS A 216 3.84 -2.09 16.43
C CYS A 216 4.32 -1.33 17.69
N ARG A 217 5.20 -0.35 17.50
CA ARG A 217 5.77 0.45 18.60
C ARG A 217 4.78 1.44 19.16
N GLN A 218 4.10 2.15 18.27
CA GLN A 218 3.07 3.13 18.60
C GLN A 218 2.09 3.22 17.45
N VAL A 219 0.83 3.47 17.76
CA VAL A 219 -0.22 3.84 16.80
C VAL A 219 -1.03 4.99 17.40
N GLY A 220 -1.38 5.97 16.57
CA GLY A 220 -2.14 7.13 16.99
C GLY A 220 -2.56 7.99 15.80
N THR A 221 -3.31 9.05 16.07
CA THR A 221 -3.59 10.11 15.11
C THR A 221 -2.32 10.81 14.66
N VAL A 222 -2.40 11.56 13.57
CA VAL A 222 -1.25 12.37 13.10
C VAL A 222 -0.73 13.29 14.20
N ASP A 223 -1.64 13.95 14.93
CA ASP A 223 -1.27 14.86 16.03
C ASP A 223 -0.57 14.13 17.18
N GLU A 224 -1.09 12.98 17.62
CA GLU A 224 -0.48 12.16 18.68
C GLU A 224 0.92 11.67 18.29
N ILE A 225 1.16 11.33 17.04
CA ILE A 225 2.49 10.91 16.56
C ILE A 225 3.44 12.09 16.46
N GLN A 226 2.98 13.26 15.99
CA GLN A 226 3.81 14.47 15.92
C GLN A 226 4.26 14.95 17.31
N HIS A 227 3.42 14.78 18.34
CA HIS A 227 3.70 15.20 19.71
C HIS A 227 4.10 14.04 20.63
N THR A 228 4.53 12.91 20.07
CA THR A 228 4.91 11.72 20.86
C THR A 228 6.03 12.00 21.84
N HIS A 229 5.98 11.31 22.98
CA HIS A 229 7.07 11.26 23.97
C HIS A 229 7.92 9.98 23.85
N ASP A 230 7.53 9.03 22.97
CA ASP A 230 8.34 7.84 22.73
C ASP A 230 9.65 8.24 22.04
N PRO A 231 10.82 7.96 22.63
CA PRO A 231 12.10 8.44 22.10
C PRO A 231 12.43 7.85 20.73
N ILE A 232 12.04 6.61 20.45
CA ILE A 232 12.32 5.92 19.20
C ILE A 232 11.45 6.50 18.08
N VAL A 233 10.15 6.68 18.34
CA VAL A 233 9.24 7.29 17.37
C VAL A 233 9.67 8.72 17.08
N ARG A 234 10.03 9.49 18.12
CA ARG A 234 10.49 10.87 17.99
C ARG A 234 11.77 10.98 17.17
N GLN A 235 12.74 10.11 17.44
CA GLN A 235 14.00 10.04 16.70
C GLN A 235 13.75 9.79 15.20
N PHE A 236 12.85 8.86 14.88
CA PHE A 236 12.49 8.54 13.49
C PHE A 236 11.81 9.72 12.79
N ILE A 237 10.78 10.33 13.38
CA ILE A 237 10.01 11.42 12.75
C ILE A 237 10.83 12.72 12.61
N GLU A 238 11.82 12.95 13.49
CA GLU A 238 12.75 14.07 13.41
C GLU A 238 13.92 13.82 12.44
N GLY A 239 14.00 12.63 11.83
CA GLY A 239 15.08 12.25 10.91
C GLY A 239 16.46 12.16 11.58
N LYS A 240 16.50 11.91 12.88
CA LYS A 240 17.76 11.74 13.62
C LYS A 240 18.31 10.34 13.39
N PRO A 241 19.63 10.20 13.18
CA PRO A 241 20.25 8.89 12.99
C PRO A 241 20.10 8.05 14.27
N ASP A 242 19.81 6.77 14.09
CA ASP A 242 19.91 5.78 15.15
C ASP A 242 21.40 5.40 15.33
N LEU A 243 22.00 5.86 16.43
CA LEU A 243 23.43 5.65 16.68
C LEU A 243 23.75 4.17 16.86
N ASP A 244 22.82 3.39 17.40
CA ASP A 244 22.98 1.95 17.58
C ASP A 244 22.98 1.20 16.22
N MET A 245 22.29 1.74 15.20
CA MET A 245 22.35 1.21 13.82
C MET A 245 23.66 1.55 13.10
N ILE A 246 24.29 2.68 13.42
CA ILE A 246 25.58 3.06 12.84
C ILE A 246 26.69 2.10 13.30
N ASP A 247 26.67 1.72 14.57
CA ASP A 247 27.65 0.77 15.15
C ASP A 247 27.43 -0.67 14.68
N ALA A 248 26.23 -1.01 14.22
CA ALA A 248 25.89 -2.34 13.67
C ALA A 248 26.28 -2.53 12.18
N GLY A 249 26.80 -1.52 11.51
CA GLY A 249 27.32 -1.60 10.13
C GLY A 249 26.24 -1.77 9.06
N VAL A 250 25.06 -1.21 9.25
CA VAL A 250 23.96 -1.17 8.28
C VAL A 250 23.98 0.14 7.49
#